data_44321fe0de8df69f75f1cd5894221ac7
#
_entry.id   44321fe0de8df69f75f1cd5894221ac7
#
_cell.length_a   1.000
_cell.length_b   1.000
_cell.length_c   1.000
_cell.angle_alpha   90.00
_cell.angle_beta   90.00
_cell.angle_gamma   90.00
#
_symmetry.space_group_name_H-M   'P 1'
#
loop_
_entity.id
_entity.type
_entity.pdbx_description
1 polymer ?
#
loop_
_entity_poly.entity_id
_entity_poly.type
_entity_poly.pdbx_seq_one_letter_code
_entity_poly.pdbx_strand_id
1 'polypeptide(L)'
;MRQYLDFLRHVRQSGARKEDRTGTGTLSVFGYQMRFDLAAGFPLVTTKKLHVRSIIHELLWFLKGDTNIAYLRDNAVTIWDEWADENGDLGPVYGKQWRRWATADGREIDQLSRIVEQLKANPDSRRLVVSAWNVGELDKMALLPCHALFQFYVADNRLSCQLYQRSADALLGVPFNIASYALLTHMVAQQCSLRAGDLVWTGGDCHLYLNHLEQADLQLSRTPLALPQLHMRRKPPSLFDYQFDDFDIRNYEYHPAIKAPIAV
;
A
#
# COMPACT_ATOMS: atom_id res chain seq x y z
N MET A 1 -14.31 -7.73 -3.97
CA MET A 1 -13.83 -6.33 -4.11
C MET A 1 -14.96 -5.32 -4.40
N ARG A 2 -16.15 -5.55 -3.85
CA ARG A 2 -17.28 -4.58 -3.98
C ARG A 2 -16.96 -3.26 -3.31
N GLN A 3 -16.34 -3.29 -2.12
CA GLN A 3 -15.96 -2.10 -1.36
C GLN A 3 -15.14 -1.11 -2.19
N TYR A 4 -14.17 -1.61 -2.98
CA TYR A 4 -13.39 -0.76 -3.87
C TYR A 4 -14.23 -0.17 -5.02
N LEU A 5 -15.13 -0.96 -5.62
CA LEU A 5 -16.00 -0.43 -6.68
C LEU A 5 -17.01 0.61 -6.15
N ASP A 6 -17.52 0.41 -4.93
CA ASP A 6 -18.40 1.38 -4.27
C ASP A 6 -17.64 2.69 -3.96
N PHE A 7 -16.38 2.58 -3.51
CA PHE A 7 -15.49 3.72 -3.36
C PHE A 7 -15.24 4.45 -4.68
N LEU A 8 -14.83 3.74 -5.74
CA LEU A 8 -14.57 4.33 -7.05
C LEU A 8 -15.82 5.02 -7.62
N ARG A 9 -16.99 4.39 -7.47
CA ARG A 9 -18.29 4.97 -7.86
C ARG A 9 -18.61 6.23 -7.07
N HIS A 10 -18.36 6.21 -5.75
CA HIS A 10 -18.59 7.38 -4.89
C HIS A 10 -17.72 8.56 -5.33
N VAL A 11 -16.42 8.37 -5.54
CA VAL A 11 -15.52 9.43 -6.04
C VAL A 11 -15.98 9.94 -7.42
N ARG A 12 -16.35 9.03 -8.33
CA ARG A 12 -16.81 9.36 -9.69
C ARG A 12 -18.10 10.18 -9.71
N GLN A 13 -19.05 9.89 -8.82
CA GLN A 13 -20.38 10.50 -8.81
C GLN A 13 -20.51 11.70 -7.88
N SER A 14 -19.76 11.73 -6.77
CA SER A 14 -19.91 12.73 -5.70
C SER A 14 -18.67 13.64 -5.56
N GLY A 15 -17.60 13.37 -6.31
CA GLY A 15 -16.38 14.14 -6.24
C GLY A 15 -16.56 15.59 -6.71
N ALA A 16 -16.08 16.52 -5.90
CA ALA A 16 -15.94 17.91 -6.29
C ALA A 16 -14.78 18.08 -7.28
N ARG A 17 -14.96 18.90 -8.32
CA ARG A 17 -13.88 19.24 -9.26
C ARG A 17 -12.84 20.09 -8.55
N LYS A 18 -11.57 19.69 -8.65
CA LYS A 18 -10.43 20.42 -8.10
C LYS A 18 -9.29 20.47 -9.11
N GLU A 19 -8.57 21.58 -9.10
CA GLU A 19 -7.27 21.65 -9.74
C GLU A 19 -6.23 20.86 -8.89
N ASP A 20 -5.19 20.38 -9.55
CA ASP A 20 -4.11 19.65 -8.91
C ASP A 20 -2.73 20.10 -9.42
N ARG A 21 -1.67 19.65 -8.77
CA ARG A 21 -0.29 20.01 -9.08
C ARG A 21 0.11 19.68 -10.54
N THR A 22 -0.48 18.63 -11.10
CA THR A 22 -0.15 18.17 -12.47
C THR A 22 -0.90 18.93 -13.55
N GLY A 23 -1.85 19.80 -13.19
CA GLY A 23 -2.70 20.53 -14.14
C GLY A 23 -3.75 19.66 -14.86
N THR A 24 -3.85 18.37 -14.53
CA THR A 24 -4.84 17.47 -15.13
C THR A 24 -6.25 17.73 -14.60
N GLY A 25 -6.36 18.14 -13.34
CA GLY A 25 -7.60 18.26 -12.60
C GLY A 25 -8.14 16.93 -12.10
N THR A 26 -8.95 16.99 -11.05
CA THR A 26 -9.49 15.80 -10.38
C THR A 26 -10.97 15.96 -10.02
N LEU A 27 -11.66 14.83 -9.83
CA LEU A 27 -12.84 14.71 -8.97
C LEU A 27 -12.37 14.20 -7.61
N SER A 28 -12.69 14.87 -6.52
CA SER A 28 -12.19 14.55 -5.19
C SER A 28 -13.30 14.52 -4.15
N VAL A 29 -13.25 13.53 -3.24
CA VAL A 29 -14.01 13.48 -1.98
C VAL A 29 -13.04 13.46 -0.81
N PHE A 30 -13.42 14.05 0.32
CA PHE A 30 -12.59 14.05 1.50
C PHE A 30 -13.13 13.08 2.54
N GLY A 31 -12.30 12.08 2.87
CA GLY A 31 -12.63 11.05 3.83
C GLY A 31 -13.43 9.89 3.25
N TYR A 32 -12.83 8.69 3.21
CA TYR A 32 -13.50 7.45 2.88
C TYR A 32 -12.82 6.28 3.58
N GLN A 33 -13.60 5.24 3.93
CA GLN A 33 -13.04 4.05 4.58
C GLN A 33 -13.58 2.78 3.93
N MET A 34 -12.68 1.81 3.74
CA MET A 34 -13.01 0.46 3.28
C MET A 34 -12.45 -0.57 4.25
N ARG A 35 -13.16 -1.69 4.40
CA ARG A 35 -12.72 -2.82 5.21
C ARG A 35 -12.71 -4.10 4.40
N PHE A 36 -11.65 -4.87 4.53
CA PHE A 36 -11.42 -6.14 3.84
C PHE A 36 -11.09 -7.23 4.86
N ASP A 37 -11.96 -8.24 4.98
CA ASP A 37 -11.64 -9.44 5.76
C ASP A 37 -10.61 -10.28 5.00
N LEU A 38 -9.40 -10.36 5.52
CA LEU A 38 -8.29 -11.08 4.89
C LEU A 38 -8.46 -12.61 4.96
N ALA A 39 -9.36 -13.10 5.80
CA ALA A 39 -9.72 -14.51 5.83
C ALA A 39 -10.65 -14.92 4.67
N ALA A 40 -11.41 -13.96 4.11
CA ALA A 40 -12.30 -14.21 2.96
C ALA A 40 -11.52 -14.33 1.63
N GLY A 41 -10.27 -13.89 1.58
CA GLY A 41 -9.39 -13.94 0.41
C GLY A 41 -8.46 -12.73 0.35
N PHE A 42 -7.48 -12.80 -0.54
CA PHE A 42 -6.53 -11.71 -0.71
C PHE A 42 -7.18 -10.56 -1.52
N PRO A 43 -7.22 -9.30 -1.00
CA PRO A 43 -7.98 -8.21 -1.59
C PRO A 43 -7.27 -7.61 -2.82
N LEU A 44 -7.12 -8.41 -3.86
CA LEU A 44 -6.58 -8.00 -5.15
C LEU A 44 -7.75 -7.69 -6.10
N VAL A 45 -7.74 -6.53 -6.73
CA VAL A 45 -8.78 -6.13 -7.66
C VAL A 45 -8.86 -7.10 -8.84
N THR A 46 -10.07 -7.58 -9.16
CA THR A 46 -10.33 -8.53 -10.25
C THR A 46 -10.98 -7.88 -11.47
N THR A 47 -11.53 -6.67 -11.31
CA THR A 47 -12.16 -5.90 -12.41
C THR A 47 -11.16 -5.27 -13.39
N LYS A 48 -9.87 -5.37 -13.08
CA LYS A 48 -8.74 -5.18 -14.00
C LYS A 48 -7.54 -5.98 -13.51
N LYS A 49 -6.67 -6.40 -14.42
CA LYS A 49 -5.40 -7.04 -14.06
C LYS A 49 -4.50 -6.03 -13.35
N LEU A 50 -3.96 -6.39 -12.18
CA LEU A 50 -2.91 -5.65 -11.49
C LEU A 50 -1.54 -6.30 -11.73
N HIS A 51 -0.48 -5.49 -11.68
CA HIS A 51 0.89 -5.96 -11.81
C HIS A 51 1.42 -6.42 -10.44
N VAL A 52 1.06 -7.64 -10.04
CA VAL A 52 1.36 -8.24 -8.72
C VAL A 52 2.86 -8.22 -8.41
N ARG A 53 3.70 -8.43 -9.44
CA ARG A 53 5.15 -8.38 -9.29
C ARG A 53 5.63 -7.05 -8.71
N SER A 54 5.13 -5.92 -9.25
CA SER A 54 5.47 -4.59 -8.72
C SER A 54 5.03 -4.40 -7.28
N ILE A 55 3.82 -4.86 -6.91
CA ILE A 55 3.30 -4.74 -5.55
C ILE A 55 4.20 -5.47 -4.55
N ILE A 56 4.61 -6.69 -4.87
CA ILE A 56 5.45 -7.51 -3.98
C ILE A 56 6.86 -6.91 -3.87
N HIS A 57 7.51 -6.57 -4.99
CA HIS A 57 8.87 -6.03 -4.97
C HIS A 57 8.94 -4.65 -4.30
N GLU A 58 7.94 -3.79 -4.52
CA GLU A 58 7.87 -2.49 -3.83
C GLU A 58 7.79 -2.66 -2.31
N LEU A 59 6.92 -3.57 -1.82
CA LEU A 59 6.84 -3.83 -0.39
C LEU A 59 8.15 -4.39 0.18
N LEU A 60 8.79 -5.34 -0.52
CA LEU A 60 10.07 -5.89 -0.11
C LEU A 60 11.17 -4.82 -0.09
N TRP A 61 11.17 -3.90 -1.04
CA TRP A 61 12.07 -2.77 -1.09
C TRP A 61 11.86 -1.80 0.09
N PHE A 62 10.60 -1.47 0.43
CA PHE A 62 10.29 -0.70 1.65
C PHE A 62 10.79 -1.41 2.91
N LEU A 63 10.58 -2.72 3.02
CA LEU A 63 11.01 -3.51 4.18
C LEU A 63 12.53 -3.57 4.35
N LYS A 64 13.29 -3.42 3.27
CA LYS A 64 14.76 -3.28 3.33
C LYS A 64 15.21 -1.90 3.82
N GLY A 65 14.32 -0.92 3.85
CA GLY A 65 14.65 0.46 4.18
C GLY A 65 15.47 1.15 3.10
N ASP A 66 15.42 0.63 1.88
CA ASP A 66 16.14 1.18 0.73
C ASP A 66 15.40 2.38 0.14
N THR A 67 16.14 3.29 -0.48
CA THR A 67 15.64 4.50 -1.16
C THR A 67 16.08 4.56 -2.62
N ASN A 68 17.02 3.71 -3.02
CA ASN A 68 17.49 3.60 -4.38
C ASN A 68 16.69 2.58 -5.17
N ILE A 69 16.28 2.93 -6.39
CA ILE A 69 15.42 2.09 -7.24
C ILE A 69 16.16 0.98 -8.00
N ALA A 70 17.47 0.82 -7.81
CA ALA A 70 18.25 -0.22 -8.49
C ALA A 70 17.65 -1.62 -8.29
N TYR A 71 17.32 -1.97 -7.03
CA TYR A 71 16.64 -3.24 -6.74
C TYR A 71 15.32 -3.41 -7.51
N LEU A 72 14.52 -2.35 -7.64
CA LEU A 72 13.26 -2.40 -8.38
C LEU A 72 13.51 -2.62 -9.88
N ARG A 73 14.46 -1.90 -10.47
CA ARG A 73 14.86 -2.04 -11.88
C ARG A 73 15.40 -3.44 -12.18
N ASP A 74 16.26 -3.98 -11.33
CA ASP A 74 16.80 -5.35 -11.44
C ASP A 74 15.70 -6.42 -11.44
N ASN A 75 14.54 -6.08 -10.86
CA ASN A 75 13.35 -6.92 -10.82
C ASN A 75 12.28 -6.51 -11.83
N ALA A 76 12.61 -5.72 -12.85
CA ALA A 76 11.70 -5.23 -13.89
C ALA A 76 10.47 -4.47 -13.32
N VAL A 77 10.68 -3.67 -12.28
CA VAL A 77 9.70 -2.79 -11.65
C VAL A 77 10.11 -1.35 -11.88
N THR A 78 9.29 -0.58 -12.58
CA THR A 78 9.60 0.77 -13.07
C THR A 78 8.67 1.85 -12.49
N ILE A 79 7.83 1.48 -11.52
CA ILE A 79 6.80 2.37 -10.97
C ILE A 79 7.33 3.59 -10.20
N TRP A 80 8.63 3.67 -9.97
CA TRP A 80 9.32 4.76 -9.29
C TRP A 80 10.32 5.52 -10.18
N ASP A 81 10.48 5.12 -11.45
CA ASP A 81 11.51 5.67 -12.35
C ASP A 81 11.37 7.18 -12.59
N GLU A 82 10.12 7.68 -12.62
CA GLU A 82 9.81 9.08 -12.93
C GLU A 82 10.15 10.05 -11.78
N TRP A 83 10.36 9.55 -10.56
CA TRP A 83 10.65 10.37 -9.38
C TRP A 83 12.11 10.27 -8.92
N ALA A 84 12.85 9.26 -9.38
CA ALA A 84 14.23 9.05 -8.98
C ALA A 84 15.16 10.08 -9.62
N ASP A 85 16.18 10.50 -8.88
CA ASP A 85 17.25 11.34 -9.40
C ASP A 85 18.14 10.59 -10.39
N GLU A 86 19.18 11.24 -10.90
CA GLU A 86 20.16 10.68 -11.84
C GLU A 86 20.91 9.45 -11.29
N ASN A 87 21.02 9.33 -9.97
CA ASN A 87 21.64 8.20 -9.28
C ASN A 87 20.62 7.10 -8.92
N GLY A 88 19.36 7.30 -9.21
CA GLY A 88 18.27 6.38 -8.86
C GLY A 88 17.80 6.52 -7.42
N ASP A 89 18.11 7.59 -6.71
CA ASP A 89 17.69 7.81 -5.33
C ASP A 89 16.41 8.66 -5.26
N LEU A 90 15.58 8.36 -4.25
CA LEU A 90 14.32 9.04 -3.98
C LEU A 90 14.35 9.90 -2.70
N GLY A 91 15.49 9.96 -2.04
CA GLY A 91 15.59 10.55 -0.71
C GLY A 91 14.93 9.68 0.37
N PRO A 92 14.69 10.22 1.58
CA PRO A 92 14.30 9.43 2.75
C PRO A 92 12.81 9.02 2.73
N VAL A 93 12.34 8.39 1.64
CA VAL A 93 10.95 7.94 1.46
C VAL A 93 10.65 6.68 2.28
N TYR A 94 9.41 6.34 2.44
CA TYR A 94 8.79 5.16 3.06
C TYR A 94 9.70 4.19 3.83
N GLY A 95 10.50 3.38 3.13
CA GLY A 95 11.35 2.36 3.71
C GLY A 95 12.39 2.93 4.68
N LYS A 96 13.01 4.07 4.35
CA LYS A 96 13.93 4.78 5.23
C LYS A 96 13.23 5.19 6.53
N GLN A 97 12.02 5.73 6.44
CA GLN A 97 11.26 6.12 7.63
C GLN A 97 10.83 4.93 8.48
N TRP A 98 10.41 3.84 7.86
CA TRP A 98 9.98 2.64 8.57
C TRP A 98 11.12 1.94 9.30
N ARG A 99 12.33 1.94 8.73
CA ARG A 99 13.45 1.14 9.18
C ARG A 99 14.57 1.93 9.86
N ARG A 100 14.72 3.21 9.53
CA ARG A 100 15.84 4.05 10.00
C ARG A 100 15.38 5.49 10.19
N TRP A 101 14.33 5.68 10.98
CA TRP A 101 13.85 7.01 11.35
C TRP A 101 14.91 7.77 12.13
N ALA A 102 15.42 8.88 11.56
CA ALA A 102 16.43 9.71 12.22
C ALA A 102 15.82 10.50 13.39
N THR A 103 16.52 10.51 14.52
CA THR A 103 16.17 11.30 15.70
C THR A 103 17.11 12.51 15.84
N ALA A 104 16.66 13.53 16.59
CA ALA A 104 17.45 14.75 16.80
C ALA A 104 18.79 14.51 17.51
N ASP A 105 18.95 13.44 18.27
CA ASP A 105 20.18 13.03 18.96
C ASP A 105 21.07 12.10 18.12
N GLY A 106 20.78 11.96 16.82
CA GLY A 106 21.57 11.19 15.86
C GLY A 106 21.37 9.67 15.88
N ARG A 107 20.42 9.14 16.68
CA ARG A 107 20.05 7.73 16.64
C ARG A 107 19.12 7.45 15.46
N GLU A 108 19.01 6.20 15.07
CA GLU A 108 18.00 5.71 14.14
C GLU A 108 17.02 4.78 14.87
N ILE A 109 15.74 4.87 14.51
CA ILE A 109 14.67 4.03 15.04
C ILE A 109 14.15 3.12 13.94
N ASP A 110 14.24 1.80 14.15
CA ASP A 110 13.55 0.80 13.33
C ASP A 110 12.14 0.58 13.88
N GLN A 111 11.17 1.27 13.29
CA GLN A 111 9.77 1.20 13.71
C GLN A 111 9.20 -0.20 13.51
N LEU A 112 9.53 -0.88 12.39
CA LEU A 112 8.98 -2.20 12.08
C LEU A 112 9.53 -3.29 13.00
N SER A 113 10.82 -3.27 13.31
CA SER A 113 11.40 -4.22 14.29
C SER A 113 10.72 -4.06 15.65
N ARG A 114 10.57 -2.80 16.11
CA ARG A 114 9.88 -2.52 17.39
C ARG A 114 8.42 -2.99 17.40
N ILE A 115 7.71 -2.82 16.28
CA ILE A 115 6.31 -3.32 16.17
C ILE A 115 6.26 -4.83 16.29
N VAL A 116 7.13 -5.58 15.60
CA VAL A 116 7.16 -7.05 15.67
C VAL A 116 7.50 -7.52 17.09
N GLU A 117 8.48 -6.89 17.74
CA GLU A 117 8.83 -7.17 19.14
C GLU A 117 7.66 -6.88 20.09
N GLN A 118 7.01 -5.72 19.91
CA GLN A 118 5.90 -5.30 20.75
C GLN A 118 4.66 -6.19 20.55
N LEU A 119 4.35 -6.61 19.32
CA LEU A 119 3.27 -7.57 19.05
C LEU A 119 3.48 -8.91 19.74
N LYS A 120 4.73 -9.39 19.80
CA LYS A 120 5.08 -10.63 20.50
C LYS A 120 5.01 -10.51 22.03
N ALA A 121 5.41 -9.35 22.56
CA ALA A 121 5.48 -9.11 24.01
C ALA A 121 4.15 -8.64 24.62
N ASN A 122 3.41 -7.79 23.90
CA ASN A 122 2.15 -7.18 24.35
C ASN A 122 1.23 -6.88 23.15
N PRO A 123 0.50 -7.88 22.65
CA PRO A 123 -0.38 -7.72 21.49
C PRO A 123 -1.54 -6.73 21.72
N ASP A 124 -1.93 -6.48 22.99
CA ASP A 124 -3.00 -5.55 23.35
C ASP A 124 -2.56 -4.06 23.34
N SER A 125 -1.32 -3.79 22.95
CA SER A 125 -0.79 -2.43 22.89
C SER A 125 -1.56 -1.57 21.90
N ARG A 126 -1.89 -0.34 22.31
CA ARG A 126 -2.49 0.71 21.45
C ARG A 126 -1.44 1.58 20.76
N ARG A 127 -0.15 1.23 20.85
CA ARG A 127 1.00 2.00 20.34
C ARG A 127 1.67 1.32 19.14
N LEU A 128 0.95 0.44 18.45
CA LEU A 128 1.44 -0.33 17.30
C LEU A 128 1.29 0.51 16.00
N VAL A 129 1.96 1.67 15.98
CA VAL A 129 1.87 2.65 14.88
C VAL A 129 3.22 2.78 14.19
N VAL A 130 3.19 2.81 12.84
CA VAL A 130 4.35 3.12 11.98
C VAL A 130 4.00 4.35 11.15
N SER A 131 4.89 5.35 11.14
CA SER A 131 4.73 6.59 10.37
C SER A 131 5.81 6.70 9.30
N ALA A 132 5.40 7.10 8.10
CA ALA A 132 6.30 7.55 7.04
C ALA A 132 6.34 9.09 6.95
N TRP A 133 5.43 9.78 7.62
CA TRP A 133 5.31 11.24 7.58
C TRP A 133 6.25 11.89 8.60
N ASN A 134 7.50 12.07 8.20
CA ASN A 134 8.53 12.74 8.99
C ASN A 134 8.64 14.21 8.57
N VAL A 135 8.01 15.10 9.34
CA VAL A 135 7.94 16.54 9.03
C VAL A 135 9.33 17.18 8.86
N GLY A 136 10.34 16.68 9.58
CA GLY A 136 11.71 17.18 9.50
C GLY A 136 12.49 16.77 8.24
N GLU A 137 11.92 15.88 7.41
CA GLU A 137 12.61 15.35 6.22
C GLU A 137 11.76 15.41 4.94
N LEU A 138 10.56 15.98 4.96
CA LEU A 138 9.67 16.04 3.80
C LEU A 138 10.34 16.71 2.59
N ASP A 139 11.07 17.81 2.83
CA ASP A 139 11.73 18.58 1.75
C ASP A 139 12.87 17.81 1.06
N LYS A 140 13.30 16.69 1.63
CA LYS A 140 14.36 15.83 1.06
C LYS A 140 13.78 14.66 0.25
N MET A 141 12.48 14.49 0.23
CA MET A 141 11.78 13.38 -0.42
C MET A 141 11.39 13.74 -1.85
N ALA A 142 11.73 12.92 -2.82
CA ALA A 142 11.31 13.09 -4.21
C ALA A 142 9.78 13.05 -4.35
N LEU A 143 9.10 12.25 -3.51
CA LEU A 143 7.65 12.20 -3.43
C LEU A 143 7.22 12.09 -1.97
N LEU A 144 6.37 13.02 -1.53
CA LEU A 144 5.83 13.02 -0.17
C LEU A 144 4.95 11.78 0.06
N PRO A 145 5.08 11.08 1.22
CA PRO A 145 4.36 9.84 1.47
C PRO A 145 2.84 9.99 1.35
N CYS A 146 2.22 9.31 0.40
CA CYS A 146 0.76 9.25 0.25
C CYS A 146 0.13 8.40 1.36
N HIS A 147 0.63 7.19 1.60
CA HIS A 147 0.28 6.37 2.75
C HIS A 147 1.16 6.79 3.95
N ALA A 148 0.60 7.72 4.74
CA ALA A 148 1.33 8.47 5.74
C ALA A 148 1.64 7.69 7.01
N LEU A 149 0.71 6.86 7.46
CA LEU A 149 0.86 6.01 8.65
C LEU A 149 -0.05 4.78 8.58
N PHE A 150 0.31 3.77 9.34
CA PHE A 150 -0.55 2.62 9.59
C PHE A 150 -0.43 2.13 11.03
N GLN A 151 -1.46 1.44 11.49
CA GLN A 151 -1.57 0.93 12.86
C GLN A 151 -2.01 -0.52 12.82
N PHE A 152 -1.41 -1.35 13.67
CA PHE A 152 -1.86 -2.70 13.91
C PHE A 152 -2.75 -2.81 15.15
N TYR A 153 -3.63 -3.81 15.12
CA TYR A 153 -4.54 -4.14 16.21
C TYR A 153 -4.73 -5.65 16.27
N VAL A 154 -4.71 -6.20 17.47
CA VAL A 154 -4.92 -7.64 17.70
C VAL A 154 -6.19 -7.88 18.50
N ALA A 155 -7.03 -8.78 18.02
CA ALA A 155 -8.18 -9.31 18.74
C ALA A 155 -8.43 -10.76 18.30
N ASP A 156 -8.83 -11.61 19.21
CA ASP A 156 -9.17 -13.02 18.93
C ASP A 156 -8.07 -13.77 18.14
N ASN A 157 -6.81 -13.51 18.49
CA ASN A 157 -5.63 -14.05 17.81
C ASN A 157 -5.55 -13.67 16.30
N ARG A 158 -6.18 -12.54 15.91
CA ARG A 158 -6.17 -11.99 14.55
C ARG A 158 -5.51 -10.62 14.56
N LEU A 159 -4.56 -10.42 13.63
CA LEU A 159 -3.88 -9.15 13.40
C LEU A 159 -4.60 -8.39 12.30
N SER A 160 -5.09 -7.21 12.61
CA SER A 160 -5.66 -6.26 11.65
C SER A 160 -4.72 -5.08 11.46
N CYS A 161 -4.80 -4.44 10.29
CA CYS A 161 -4.04 -3.25 9.94
C CYS A 161 -4.99 -2.14 9.50
N GLN A 162 -4.82 -0.93 10.03
CA GLN A 162 -5.46 0.27 9.49
C GLN A 162 -4.43 1.16 8.84
N LEU A 163 -4.61 1.46 7.55
CA LEU A 163 -3.82 2.40 6.77
C LEU A 163 -4.53 3.74 6.70
N TYR A 164 -3.80 4.85 6.95
CA TYR A 164 -4.23 6.20 6.56
C TYR A 164 -3.43 6.68 5.36
N GLN A 165 -4.14 6.91 4.26
CA GLN A 165 -3.60 7.43 3.00
C GLN A 165 -4.11 8.85 2.78
N ARG A 166 -3.22 9.87 2.95
CA ARG A 166 -3.59 11.28 2.88
C ARG A 166 -4.01 11.74 1.48
N SER A 167 -3.45 11.10 0.45
CA SER A 167 -3.68 11.39 -0.96
C SER A 167 -3.82 10.06 -1.71
N ALA A 168 -4.94 9.86 -2.38
CA ALA A 168 -5.36 8.55 -2.86
C ALA A 168 -5.90 8.63 -4.29
N ASP A 169 -5.03 8.30 -5.28
CA ASP A 169 -5.47 8.06 -6.66
C ASP A 169 -6.38 6.82 -6.70
N ALA A 170 -7.66 7.06 -6.87
CA ALA A 170 -8.69 6.02 -6.79
C ALA A 170 -8.53 4.94 -7.86
N LEU A 171 -7.99 5.27 -9.04
CA LEU A 171 -7.89 4.32 -10.14
C LEU A 171 -6.59 3.52 -10.12
N LEU A 172 -5.41 4.17 -10.04
CA LEU A 172 -4.11 3.51 -10.16
C LEU A 172 -3.53 3.13 -8.80
N GLY A 173 -3.42 4.08 -7.87
CA GLY A 173 -2.70 3.90 -6.61
C GLY A 173 -3.43 3.04 -5.58
N VAL A 174 -4.69 3.34 -5.30
CA VAL A 174 -5.44 2.67 -4.22
C VAL A 174 -5.49 1.15 -4.35
N PRO A 175 -5.71 0.54 -5.55
CA PRO A 175 -5.67 -0.91 -5.69
C PRO A 175 -4.32 -1.55 -5.31
N PHE A 176 -3.20 -0.88 -5.63
CA PHE A 176 -1.85 -1.31 -5.27
C PHE A 176 -1.64 -1.23 -3.75
N ASN A 177 -2.05 -0.11 -3.13
CA ASN A 177 -1.87 0.10 -1.70
C ASN A 177 -2.71 -0.89 -0.87
N ILE A 178 -3.95 -1.19 -1.27
CA ILE A 178 -4.78 -2.23 -0.62
C ILE A 178 -4.04 -3.58 -0.63
N ALA A 179 -3.56 -4.02 -1.78
CA ALA A 179 -2.87 -5.30 -1.91
C ALA A 179 -1.53 -5.33 -1.15
N SER A 180 -0.75 -4.24 -1.20
CA SER A 180 0.53 -4.10 -0.50
C SER A 180 0.35 -4.20 1.02
N TYR A 181 -0.59 -3.46 1.60
CA TYR A 181 -0.83 -3.49 3.06
C TYR A 181 -1.54 -4.76 3.53
N ALA A 182 -2.35 -5.39 2.67
CA ALA A 182 -2.86 -6.74 2.94
C ALA A 182 -1.72 -7.75 3.03
N LEU A 183 -0.76 -7.70 2.09
CA LEU A 183 0.42 -8.55 2.11
C LEU A 183 1.26 -8.31 3.37
N LEU A 184 1.55 -7.05 3.70
CA LEU A 184 2.27 -6.69 4.93
C LEU A 184 1.58 -7.24 6.18
N THR A 185 0.23 -7.16 6.24
CA THR A 185 -0.55 -7.68 7.37
C THR A 185 -0.39 -9.19 7.50
N HIS A 186 -0.44 -9.95 6.40
CA HIS A 186 -0.18 -11.39 6.40
C HIS A 186 1.25 -11.73 6.86
N MET A 187 2.25 -11.00 6.38
CA MET A 187 3.66 -11.20 6.74
C MET A 187 3.89 -10.99 8.24
N VAL A 188 3.40 -9.86 8.79
CA VAL A 188 3.52 -9.54 10.22
C VAL A 188 2.74 -10.53 11.08
N ALA A 189 1.53 -10.92 10.66
CA ALA A 189 0.74 -11.93 11.34
C ALA A 189 1.51 -13.26 11.43
N GLN A 190 2.09 -13.74 10.33
CA GLN A 190 2.88 -14.97 10.31
C GLN A 190 4.11 -14.86 11.23
N GLN A 191 4.83 -13.72 11.23
CA GLN A 191 6.00 -13.50 12.09
C GLN A 191 5.65 -13.50 13.57
N CYS A 192 4.45 -13.05 13.92
CA CYS A 192 3.96 -13.00 15.30
C CYS A 192 3.11 -14.21 15.71
N SER A 193 3.00 -15.24 14.84
CA SER A 193 2.16 -16.43 15.07
C SER A 193 0.67 -16.09 15.30
N LEU A 194 0.20 -15.05 14.63
CA LEU A 194 -1.20 -14.59 14.57
C LEU A 194 -1.82 -14.98 13.23
N ARG A 195 -3.16 -14.98 13.16
CA ARG A 195 -3.89 -15.05 11.90
C ARG A 195 -4.09 -13.66 11.34
N ALA A 196 -4.16 -13.50 10.02
CA ALA A 196 -4.57 -12.23 9.42
C ALA A 196 -6.03 -11.93 9.75
N GLY A 197 -6.29 -10.69 10.14
CA GLY A 197 -7.61 -10.14 10.46
C GLY A 197 -8.16 -9.29 9.32
N ASP A 198 -8.41 -8.01 9.60
CA ASP A 198 -8.93 -7.07 8.62
C ASP A 198 -7.84 -6.11 8.14
N LEU A 199 -7.92 -5.73 6.86
CA LEU A 199 -7.32 -4.49 6.39
C LEU A 199 -8.40 -3.40 6.38
N VAL A 200 -8.15 -2.31 7.11
CA VAL A 200 -8.97 -1.09 7.08
C VAL A 200 -8.20 -0.03 6.33
N TRP A 201 -8.65 0.31 5.13
CA TRP A 201 -8.07 1.40 4.34
C TRP A 201 -8.86 2.69 4.59
N THR A 202 -8.17 3.77 4.94
CA THR A 202 -8.77 5.09 5.19
C THR A 202 -8.07 6.12 4.30
N GLY A 203 -8.83 6.76 3.42
CA GLY A 203 -8.34 7.82 2.54
C GLY A 203 -8.72 9.22 3.07
N GLY A 204 -7.81 10.17 2.93
CA GLY A 204 -8.03 11.60 3.13
C GLY A 204 -8.59 12.24 1.86
N ASP A 205 -7.74 12.88 1.03
CA ASP A 205 -8.11 13.34 -0.32
C ASP A 205 -8.15 12.13 -1.27
N CYS A 206 -9.35 11.66 -1.57
CA CYS A 206 -9.60 10.55 -2.48
C CYS A 206 -9.99 11.10 -3.84
N HIS A 207 -9.15 10.94 -4.83
CA HIS A 207 -9.34 11.60 -6.13
C HIS A 207 -9.26 10.65 -7.32
N LEU A 208 -9.96 11.06 -8.37
CA LEU A 208 -9.94 10.46 -9.70
C LEU A 208 -9.54 11.54 -10.70
N TYR A 209 -8.44 11.35 -11.41
CA TYR A 209 -7.99 12.30 -12.43
C TYR A 209 -9.00 12.43 -13.57
N LEU A 210 -9.16 13.64 -14.11
CA LEU A 210 -10.16 13.89 -15.17
C LEU A 210 -9.86 13.11 -16.46
N ASN A 211 -8.59 12.79 -16.73
CA ASN A 211 -8.18 11.94 -17.84
C ASN A 211 -8.35 10.42 -17.57
N HIS A 212 -8.91 10.04 -16.40
CA HIS A 212 -9.18 8.65 -16.01
C HIS A 212 -10.69 8.32 -15.97
N LEU A 213 -11.58 9.25 -16.35
CA LEU A 213 -13.03 9.06 -16.20
C LEU A 213 -13.55 7.88 -17.01
N GLU A 214 -13.14 7.74 -18.27
CA GLU A 214 -13.53 6.63 -19.14
C GLU A 214 -13.03 5.29 -18.63
N GLN A 215 -11.81 5.24 -18.09
CA GLN A 215 -11.22 4.05 -17.50
C GLN A 215 -11.95 3.64 -16.22
N ALA A 216 -12.36 4.60 -15.40
CA ALA A 216 -13.16 4.35 -14.21
C ALA A 216 -14.55 3.82 -14.59
N ASP A 217 -15.23 4.42 -15.57
CA ASP A 217 -16.53 3.97 -16.06
C ASP A 217 -16.42 2.54 -16.64
N LEU A 218 -15.37 2.25 -17.42
CA LEU A 218 -15.10 0.89 -17.91
C LEU A 218 -14.89 -0.09 -16.74
N GLN A 219 -14.11 0.27 -15.72
CA GLN A 219 -13.90 -0.60 -14.56
C GLN A 219 -15.18 -0.84 -13.77
N LEU A 220 -16.01 0.19 -13.61
CA LEU A 220 -17.30 0.13 -12.91
C LEU A 220 -18.35 -0.71 -13.66
N SER A 221 -18.23 -0.86 -14.98
CA SER A 221 -19.12 -1.72 -15.79
C SER A 221 -18.84 -3.23 -15.63
N ARG A 222 -17.71 -3.60 -15.04
CA ARG A 222 -17.25 -4.99 -14.90
C ARG A 222 -17.74 -5.62 -13.59
N THR A 223 -18.17 -6.87 -13.64
CA THR A 223 -18.53 -7.64 -12.45
C THR A 223 -17.25 -8.17 -11.76
N PRO A 224 -17.08 -7.96 -10.44
CA PRO A 224 -15.94 -8.53 -9.72
C PRO A 224 -16.01 -10.07 -9.71
N LEU A 225 -14.85 -10.71 -9.91
CA LEU A 225 -14.67 -12.15 -9.80
C LEU A 225 -14.31 -12.54 -8.35
N ALA A 226 -14.17 -13.84 -8.11
CA ALA A 226 -13.76 -14.35 -6.80
C ALA A 226 -12.38 -13.80 -6.39
N LEU A 227 -12.18 -13.61 -5.09
CA LEU A 227 -10.88 -13.19 -4.56
C LEU A 227 -9.86 -14.32 -4.70
N PRO A 228 -8.62 -14.01 -5.08
CA PRO A 228 -7.53 -14.96 -5.04
C PRO A 228 -7.16 -15.31 -3.59
N GLN A 229 -6.33 -16.35 -3.45
CA GLN A 229 -5.81 -16.81 -2.18
C GLN A 229 -4.31 -16.53 -2.11
N LEU A 230 -3.85 -15.92 -1.02
CA LEU A 230 -2.43 -15.79 -0.73
C LEU A 230 -1.94 -17.03 0.02
N HIS A 231 -0.93 -17.69 -0.52
CA HIS A 231 -0.20 -18.75 0.16
C HIS A 231 1.26 -18.33 0.36
N MET A 232 1.68 -18.24 1.62
CA MET A 232 3.09 -17.99 1.96
C MET A 232 3.82 -19.34 2.10
N ARG A 233 4.82 -19.57 1.24
CA ARG A 233 5.49 -20.87 1.09
C ARG A 233 6.39 -21.23 2.26
N ARG A 234 6.91 -20.22 2.96
CA ARG A 234 7.76 -20.40 4.15
C ARG A 234 7.53 -19.28 5.17
N LYS A 235 8.02 -19.48 6.38
CA LYS A 235 8.19 -18.46 7.42
C LYS A 235 9.69 -18.23 7.57
N PRO A 236 10.24 -17.11 7.07
CA PRO A 236 11.66 -16.80 7.25
C PRO A 236 11.95 -16.40 8.71
N PRO A 237 13.25 -16.33 9.11
CA PRO A 237 13.64 -15.97 10.48
C PRO A 237 13.15 -14.57 10.90
N SER A 238 13.09 -13.61 9.98
CA SER A 238 12.58 -12.25 10.25
C SER A 238 11.63 -11.75 9.17
N LEU A 239 10.90 -10.67 9.50
CA LEU A 239 10.04 -9.94 8.57
C LEU A 239 10.80 -9.43 7.33
N PHE A 240 12.10 -9.20 7.47
CA PHE A 240 12.96 -8.60 6.45
C PHE A 240 13.64 -9.61 5.51
N ASP A 241 13.47 -10.91 5.80
CA ASP A 241 14.08 -12.02 5.05
C ASP A 241 13.10 -12.67 4.05
N TYR A 242 11.90 -12.13 3.90
CA TYR A 242 10.99 -12.56 2.84
C TYR A 242 11.55 -12.21 1.46
N GLN A 243 11.29 -13.09 0.52
CA GLN A 243 11.66 -12.95 -0.89
C GLN A 243 10.42 -13.06 -1.78
N PHE A 244 10.52 -12.62 -3.01
CA PHE A 244 9.40 -12.65 -3.97
C PHE A 244 8.77 -14.05 -4.10
N ASP A 245 9.59 -15.09 -4.18
CA ASP A 245 9.14 -16.48 -4.37
C ASP A 245 8.48 -17.09 -3.12
N ASP A 246 8.47 -16.40 -1.98
CA ASP A 246 7.74 -16.82 -0.80
C ASP A 246 6.22 -16.62 -0.93
N PHE A 247 5.78 -15.82 -1.90
CA PHE A 247 4.38 -15.45 -2.08
C PHE A 247 3.80 -16.12 -3.32
N ASP A 248 2.76 -16.92 -3.11
CA ASP A 248 2.03 -17.62 -4.16
C ASP A 248 0.57 -17.16 -4.15
N ILE A 249 0.19 -16.33 -5.12
CA ILE A 249 -1.19 -15.85 -5.27
C ILE A 249 -1.91 -16.78 -6.23
N ARG A 250 -2.79 -17.62 -5.68
CA ARG A 250 -3.52 -18.67 -6.39
C ARG A 250 -4.89 -18.20 -6.81
N ASN A 251 -5.38 -18.73 -7.93
CA ASN A 251 -6.73 -18.49 -8.44
C ASN A 251 -7.00 -17.00 -8.70
N TYR A 252 -5.99 -16.24 -9.15
CA TYR A 252 -6.19 -14.86 -9.55
C TYR A 252 -6.78 -14.79 -10.95
N GLU A 253 -8.11 -14.79 -11.03
CA GLU A 253 -8.86 -14.50 -12.24
C GLU A 253 -9.17 -13.01 -12.30
N TYR A 254 -9.07 -12.41 -13.49
CA TYR A 254 -9.21 -10.96 -13.66
C TYR A 254 -9.72 -10.58 -15.05
N HIS A 255 -10.38 -9.44 -15.13
CA HIS A 255 -10.66 -8.78 -16.40
C HIS A 255 -9.36 -8.16 -16.98
N PRO A 256 -9.29 -7.93 -18.29
CA PRO A 256 -8.12 -7.32 -18.93
C PRO A 256 -7.68 -6.03 -18.24
N ALA A 257 -6.36 -5.74 -18.31
CA ALA A 257 -5.80 -4.51 -17.78
C ALA A 257 -6.48 -3.27 -18.38
N ILE A 258 -6.58 -2.22 -17.60
CA ILE A 258 -7.05 -0.89 -18.04
C ILE A 258 -5.84 0.02 -17.99
N LYS A 259 -5.39 0.47 -19.17
CA LYS A 259 -4.30 1.45 -19.29
C LYS A 259 -4.83 2.84 -18.99
N ALA A 260 -4.08 3.61 -18.21
CA ALA A 260 -4.34 5.00 -17.90
C ALA A 260 -3.02 5.78 -17.86
N PRO A 261 -2.98 7.05 -18.27
CA PRO A 261 -1.77 7.87 -18.14
C PRO A 261 -1.44 8.12 -16.65
N ILE A 262 -0.15 8.19 -16.33
CA ILE A 262 0.30 8.58 -14.99
C ILE A 262 0.31 10.11 -14.94
N ALA A 263 -0.24 10.70 -13.88
CA ALA A 263 -0.15 12.12 -13.60
C ALA A 263 1.10 12.38 -12.75
N VAL A 264 2.08 13.12 -13.29
CA VAL A 264 3.39 13.40 -12.68
C VAL A 264 3.51 14.86 -12.25
#